data_8c1eb5dd91dce3a5124b1500450da950
#
_entry.id   8c1eb5dd91dce3a5124b1500450da950
#
_cell.length_a   1.000
_cell.length_b   1.000
_cell.length_c   1.000
_cell.angle_alpha   90.00
_cell.angle_beta   90.00
_cell.angle_gamma   90.00
#
_symmetry.space_group_name_H-M   'P 1'
#
loop_
_entity.id
_entity.type
_entity.pdbx_description
1 polymer ?
#
loop_
_entity_poly.entity_id
_entity_poly.type
_entity_poly.pdbx_seq_one_letter_code
_entity_poly.pdbx_strand_id
1 'polypeptide(L)'
;MAGHGQRFWLLAVSAFLLALFTAPAAQLLNEFLRDEEGFSALRITFFSLLTNTPGGIGLVVGGRWADIRGRRRVGAFGVVGGTILTVAMVVLGGWAMWFLSVAAAIVGAMVVPALGVYGPELFPTSLRGRANGTIAILAVTGSVIGLNVAGHLTDRWGSLGPALAALSIGPLLMAALVLLKFPETAHRELEELNPEDRLDQPIP
;
A
#
# COMPACT_ATOMS: atom_id res chain seq x y z
N MET A 1 24.56 14.65 -1.05
CA MET A 1 24.26 13.70 0.05
C MET A 1 23.00 14.03 0.86
N ALA A 2 22.65 15.28 1.12
CA ALA A 2 21.44 15.62 1.89
C ALA A 2 20.11 15.17 1.23
N GLY A 3 20.01 15.17 -0.10
CA GLY A 3 18.77 14.79 -0.81
C GLY A 3 18.42 13.31 -0.74
N HIS A 4 19.38 12.41 -0.70
CA HIS A 4 19.12 10.95 -0.65
C HIS A 4 18.60 10.52 0.73
N GLY A 5 19.07 11.14 1.81
CA GLY A 5 18.58 10.87 3.17
C GLY A 5 17.10 11.23 3.33
N GLN A 6 16.68 12.40 2.81
CA GLN A 6 15.28 12.80 2.87
C GLN A 6 14.37 11.87 2.05
N ARG A 7 14.78 11.50 0.82
CA ARG A 7 14.04 10.54 -0.02
C ARG A 7 13.92 9.17 0.65
N PHE A 8 15.01 8.72 1.28
CA PHE A 8 15.01 7.47 2.04
C PHE A 8 13.98 7.49 3.17
N TRP A 9 14.01 8.51 4.03
CA TRP A 9 13.07 8.59 5.15
C TRP A 9 11.62 8.73 4.70
N LEU A 10 11.34 9.46 3.63
CA LEU A 10 10.00 9.54 3.06
C LEU A 10 9.47 8.18 2.64
N LEU A 11 10.26 7.38 1.92
CA LEU A 11 9.86 6.04 1.51
C LEU A 11 9.76 5.08 2.69
N ALA A 12 10.70 5.12 3.61
CA ALA A 12 10.75 4.25 4.78
C ALA A 12 9.55 4.47 5.71
N VAL A 13 9.23 5.72 6.03
CA VAL A 13 8.06 6.08 6.84
C VAL A 13 6.77 5.71 6.09
N SER A 14 6.70 5.96 4.79
CA SER A 14 5.53 5.59 3.97
C SER A 14 5.30 4.08 3.96
N ALA A 15 6.35 3.29 3.80
CA ALA A 15 6.28 1.83 3.82
C ALA A 15 5.83 1.31 5.20
N PHE A 16 6.37 1.87 6.28
CA PHE A 16 5.95 1.56 7.64
C PHE A 16 4.47 1.86 7.87
N LEU A 17 4.03 3.09 7.56
CA LEU A 17 2.65 3.54 7.75
C LEU A 17 1.64 2.71 6.94
N LEU A 18 1.99 2.35 5.71
CA LEU A 18 1.13 1.49 4.88
C LEU A 18 1.05 0.08 5.45
N ALA A 19 2.18 -0.50 5.83
CA ALA A 19 2.28 -1.87 6.34
C ALA A 19 1.55 -2.05 7.68
N LEU A 20 1.50 -1.01 8.51
CA LEU A 20 0.77 -0.97 9.78
C LEU A 20 -0.73 -1.29 9.63
N PHE A 21 -1.31 -0.99 8.47
CA PHE A 21 -2.71 -1.28 8.14
C PHE A 21 -2.85 -2.50 7.23
N THR A 22 -2.03 -2.60 6.17
CA THR A 22 -2.24 -3.63 5.14
C THR A 22 -1.96 -5.03 5.64
N ALA A 23 -1.02 -5.21 6.57
CA ALA A 23 -0.70 -6.51 7.12
C ALA A 23 -1.87 -7.09 7.96
N PRO A 24 -2.43 -6.38 8.96
CA PRO A 24 -3.61 -6.88 9.67
C PRO A 24 -4.82 -7.03 8.76
N ALA A 25 -5.06 -6.09 7.85
CA ALA A 25 -6.17 -6.18 6.90
C ALA A 25 -6.12 -7.44 6.03
N ALA A 26 -4.93 -7.90 5.64
CA ALA A 26 -4.76 -9.10 4.84
C ALA A 26 -4.75 -10.39 5.69
N GLN A 27 -4.07 -10.38 6.83
CA GLN A 27 -3.83 -11.60 7.60
C GLN A 27 -4.99 -11.97 8.52
N LEU A 28 -5.66 -10.98 9.11
CA LEU A 28 -6.81 -11.22 9.99
C LEU A 28 -8.14 -11.35 9.24
N LEU A 29 -8.16 -11.09 7.92
CA LEU A 29 -9.38 -11.19 7.12
C LEU A 29 -10.01 -12.58 7.17
N ASN A 30 -9.21 -13.65 7.12
CA ASN A 30 -9.73 -15.01 7.14
C ASN A 30 -10.36 -15.36 8.50
N GLU A 31 -9.80 -14.87 9.59
CA GLU A 31 -10.35 -15.02 10.95
C GLU A 31 -11.67 -14.26 11.05
N PHE A 32 -11.71 -13.01 10.62
CA PHE A 32 -12.91 -12.20 10.54
C PHE A 32 -14.03 -12.89 9.76
N LEU A 33 -13.74 -13.41 8.55
CA LEU A 33 -14.73 -14.11 7.73
C LEU A 33 -15.25 -15.38 8.39
N ARG A 34 -14.40 -16.09 9.14
CA ARG A 34 -14.79 -17.32 9.82
C ARG A 34 -15.53 -17.04 11.13
N ASP A 35 -15.02 -16.16 11.96
CA ASP A 35 -15.42 -16.03 13.36
C ASP A 35 -16.52 -14.95 13.54
N GLU A 36 -16.49 -13.87 12.75
CA GLU A 36 -17.50 -12.82 12.80
C GLU A 36 -18.61 -13.01 11.74
N GLU A 37 -18.28 -13.42 10.50
CA GLU A 37 -19.25 -13.59 9.41
C GLU A 37 -19.75 -15.05 9.25
N GLY A 38 -19.20 -16.00 10.00
CA GLY A 38 -19.62 -17.40 10.00
C GLY A 38 -19.35 -18.15 8.69
N PHE A 39 -18.32 -17.74 7.92
CA PHE A 39 -18.01 -18.38 6.65
C PHE A 39 -17.33 -19.74 6.85
N SER A 40 -17.77 -20.75 6.09
CA SER A 40 -17.02 -22.00 5.96
C SER A 40 -15.72 -21.79 5.17
N ALA A 41 -14.74 -22.69 5.34
CA ALA A 41 -13.47 -22.62 4.61
C ALA A 41 -13.66 -22.53 3.08
N LEU A 42 -14.63 -23.27 2.53
CA LEU A 42 -14.97 -23.22 1.11
C LEU A 42 -15.49 -21.83 0.70
N ARG A 43 -16.36 -21.23 1.53
CA ARG A 43 -16.91 -19.89 1.26
C ARG A 43 -15.83 -18.82 1.33
N ILE A 44 -14.85 -18.91 2.26
CA ILE A 44 -13.68 -18.03 2.34
C ILE A 44 -12.85 -18.15 1.06
N THR A 45 -12.61 -19.38 0.57
CA THR A 45 -11.87 -19.59 -0.69
C THR A 45 -12.57 -18.93 -1.87
N PHE A 46 -13.87 -19.12 -2.02
CA PHE A 46 -14.65 -18.47 -3.09
C PHE A 46 -14.66 -16.95 -2.95
N PHE A 47 -14.85 -16.45 -1.73
CA PHE A 47 -14.77 -15.02 -1.45
C PHE A 47 -13.44 -14.44 -1.89
N SER A 48 -12.33 -15.02 -1.44
CA SER A 48 -10.99 -14.55 -1.76
C SER A 48 -10.70 -14.60 -3.26
N LEU A 49 -11.10 -15.66 -3.95
CA LEU A 49 -10.91 -15.79 -5.39
C LEU A 49 -11.70 -14.73 -6.17
N LEU A 50 -12.99 -14.58 -5.87
CA LEU A 50 -13.86 -13.64 -6.58
C LEU A 50 -13.50 -12.17 -6.29
N THR A 51 -13.06 -11.86 -5.08
CA THR A 51 -12.82 -10.46 -4.70
C THR A 51 -11.39 -9.99 -5.02
N ASN A 52 -10.38 -10.87 -4.96
CA ASN A 52 -9.00 -10.48 -5.24
C ASN A 52 -8.64 -10.53 -6.73
N THR A 53 -9.21 -11.45 -7.50
CA THR A 53 -8.92 -11.58 -8.95
C THR A 53 -9.15 -10.27 -9.72
N PRO A 54 -10.23 -9.50 -9.48
CA PRO A 54 -10.43 -8.21 -10.14
C PRO A 54 -9.36 -7.15 -9.82
N GLY A 55 -8.55 -7.34 -8.78
CA GLY A 55 -7.40 -6.47 -8.48
C GLY A 55 -6.43 -6.31 -9.65
N GLY A 56 -6.33 -7.31 -10.53
CA GLY A 56 -5.56 -7.23 -11.78
C GLY A 56 -5.98 -6.06 -12.69
N ILE A 57 -7.27 -5.72 -12.70
CA ILE A 57 -7.79 -4.55 -13.42
C ILE A 57 -7.17 -3.27 -12.83
N GLY A 58 -7.10 -3.19 -11.50
CA GLY A 58 -6.50 -2.07 -10.78
C GLY A 58 -5.03 -1.86 -11.13
N LEU A 59 -4.25 -2.93 -11.33
CA LEU A 59 -2.84 -2.82 -11.76
C LEU A 59 -2.73 -2.18 -13.14
N VAL A 60 -3.53 -2.62 -14.11
CA VAL A 60 -3.49 -2.11 -15.48
C VAL A 60 -4.00 -0.67 -15.56
N VAL A 61 -5.17 -0.40 -14.97
CA VAL A 61 -5.78 0.94 -14.96
C VAL A 61 -4.93 1.91 -14.16
N GLY A 62 -4.43 1.47 -12.99
CA GLY A 62 -3.58 2.28 -12.11
C GLY A 62 -2.28 2.67 -12.78
N GLY A 63 -1.61 1.75 -13.50
CA GLY A 63 -0.41 2.05 -14.27
C GLY A 63 -0.67 3.10 -15.34
N ARG A 64 -1.69 2.89 -16.17
CA ARG A 64 -2.05 3.84 -17.23
C ARG A 64 -2.46 5.21 -16.69
N TRP A 65 -3.23 5.25 -15.61
CA TRP A 65 -3.61 6.52 -14.97
C TRP A 65 -2.42 7.22 -14.32
N ALA A 66 -1.52 6.47 -13.70
CA ALA A 66 -0.31 7.02 -13.10
C ALA A 66 0.59 7.72 -14.16
N ASP A 67 0.69 7.14 -15.35
CA ASP A 67 1.44 7.75 -16.45
C ASP A 67 0.75 9.00 -17.00
N ILE A 68 -0.60 9.05 -17.07
CA ILE A 68 -1.36 10.18 -17.64
C ILE A 68 -1.56 11.30 -16.61
N ARG A 69 -1.96 10.96 -15.38
CA ARG A 69 -2.39 11.94 -14.36
C ARG A 69 -1.36 12.20 -13.26
N GLY A 70 -0.23 11.51 -13.32
CA GLY A 70 0.83 11.60 -12.34
C GLY A 70 0.75 10.52 -11.26
N ARG A 71 1.90 9.95 -10.94
CA ARG A 71 2.04 8.83 -10.00
C ARG A 71 1.62 9.19 -8.59
N ARG A 72 1.91 10.41 -8.16
CA ARG A 72 1.59 10.93 -6.84
C ARG A 72 0.09 10.97 -6.57
N ARG A 73 -0.70 11.50 -7.53
CA ARG A 73 -2.15 11.64 -7.38
C ARG A 73 -2.85 10.28 -7.42
N VAL A 74 -2.47 9.45 -8.37
CA VAL A 74 -3.06 8.11 -8.54
C VAL A 74 -2.70 7.21 -7.36
N GLY A 75 -1.46 7.26 -6.90
CA GLY A 75 -1.02 6.51 -5.73
C GLY A 75 -1.77 6.93 -4.45
N ALA A 76 -1.91 8.25 -4.20
CA ALA A 76 -2.67 8.73 -3.05
C ALA A 76 -4.16 8.34 -3.15
N PHE A 77 -4.77 8.42 -4.34
CA PHE A 77 -6.14 7.95 -4.58
C PHE A 77 -6.29 6.46 -4.27
N GLY A 78 -5.35 5.63 -4.75
CA GLY A 78 -5.33 4.18 -4.48
C GLY A 78 -5.20 3.86 -2.99
N VAL A 79 -4.31 4.57 -2.28
CA VAL A 79 -4.11 4.39 -0.83
C VAL A 79 -5.37 4.78 -0.06
N VAL A 80 -5.91 5.98 -0.27
CA VAL A 80 -7.09 6.49 0.46
C VAL A 80 -8.33 5.65 0.12
N GLY A 81 -8.60 5.46 -1.18
CA GLY A 81 -9.76 4.71 -1.65
C GLY A 81 -9.71 3.24 -1.22
N GLY A 82 -8.56 2.58 -1.41
CA GLY A 82 -8.36 1.20 -0.97
C GLY A 82 -8.55 1.04 0.54
N THR A 83 -8.01 1.97 1.34
CA THR A 83 -8.17 1.95 2.81
C THR A 83 -9.62 2.13 3.23
N ILE A 84 -10.30 3.15 2.70
CA ILE A 84 -11.72 3.43 3.05
C ILE A 84 -12.60 2.25 2.66
N LEU A 85 -12.42 1.70 1.46
CA LEU A 85 -13.20 0.55 0.98
C LEU A 85 -12.94 -0.71 1.82
N THR A 86 -11.69 -0.95 2.23
CA THR A 86 -11.34 -2.08 3.11
C THR A 86 -11.97 -1.93 4.49
N VAL A 87 -11.93 -0.74 5.09
CA VAL A 87 -12.59 -0.49 6.38
C VAL A 87 -14.10 -0.63 6.24
N ALA A 88 -14.70 -0.03 5.21
CA ALA A 88 -16.14 -0.12 4.97
C ALA A 88 -16.60 -1.58 4.74
N MET A 89 -15.80 -2.40 4.05
CA MET A 89 -16.05 -3.82 3.85
C MET A 89 -16.22 -4.56 5.18
N VAL A 90 -15.31 -4.36 6.13
CA VAL A 90 -15.30 -5.07 7.41
C VAL A 90 -16.37 -4.51 8.36
N VAL A 91 -16.66 -3.20 8.30
CA VAL A 91 -17.65 -2.55 9.18
C VAL A 91 -19.08 -2.85 8.74
N LEU A 92 -19.36 -2.90 7.43
CA LEU A 92 -20.71 -3.09 6.91
C LEU A 92 -21.12 -4.56 6.80
N GLY A 93 -20.17 -5.47 6.62
CA GLY A 93 -20.44 -6.90 6.51
C GLY A 93 -21.43 -7.31 5.41
N GLY A 94 -22.00 -8.51 5.52
CA GLY A 94 -23.10 -9.00 4.70
C GLY A 94 -22.85 -8.92 3.18
N TRP A 95 -23.88 -8.56 2.39
CA TRP A 95 -23.76 -8.43 0.93
C TRP A 95 -22.88 -7.25 0.49
N ALA A 96 -22.87 -6.15 1.25
CA ALA A 96 -22.03 -4.99 0.95
C ALA A 96 -20.55 -5.35 0.96
N MET A 97 -20.15 -6.26 1.82
CA MET A 97 -18.76 -6.74 1.93
C MET A 97 -18.22 -7.28 0.60
N TRP A 98 -19.02 -8.04 -0.17
CA TRP A 98 -18.58 -8.60 -1.47
C TRP A 98 -18.24 -7.51 -2.48
N PHE A 99 -19.12 -6.51 -2.64
CA PHE A 99 -18.90 -5.42 -3.59
C PHE A 99 -17.76 -4.50 -3.14
N LEU A 100 -17.71 -4.18 -1.86
CA LEU A 100 -16.66 -3.32 -1.30
C LEU A 100 -15.29 -3.99 -1.37
N SER A 101 -15.22 -5.32 -1.20
CA SER A 101 -14.00 -6.09 -1.33
C SER A 101 -13.45 -6.06 -2.75
N VAL A 102 -14.30 -6.26 -3.76
CA VAL A 102 -13.91 -6.12 -5.17
C VAL A 102 -13.44 -4.70 -5.47
N ALA A 103 -14.16 -3.69 -5.02
CA ALA A 103 -13.79 -2.30 -5.21
C ALA A 103 -12.46 -1.96 -4.50
N ALA A 104 -12.27 -2.46 -3.26
CA ALA A 104 -11.03 -2.30 -2.50
C ALA A 104 -9.84 -2.96 -3.22
N ALA A 105 -10.02 -4.16 -3.77
CA ALA A 105 -8.99 -4.86 -4.52
C ALA A 105 -8.58 -4.09 -5.79
N ILE A 106 -9.55 -3.57 -6.54
CA ILE A 106 -9.27 -2.78 -7.76
C ILE A 106 -8.56 -1.47 -7.41
N VAL A 107 -9.14 -0.69 -6.50
CA VAL A 107 -8.62 0.64 -6.15
C VAL A 107 -7.29 0.53 -5.40
N GLY A 108 -7.18 -0.39 -4.45
CA GLY A 108 -5.95 -0.64 -3.70
C GLY A 108 -4.79 -1.12 -4.59
N ALA A 109 -5.07 -1.95 -5.61
CA ALA A 109 -4.05 -2.42 -6.53
C ALA A 109 -3.42 -1.31 -7.38
N MET A 110 -4.08 -0.16 -7.57
CA MET A 110 -3.51 1.01 -8.28
C MET A 110 -2.27 1.58 -7.58
N VAL A 111 -2.10 1.32 -6.29
CA VAL A 111 -0.94 1.77 -5.49
C VAL A 111 0.35 1.15 -6.03
N VAL A 112 0.30 -0.11 -6.45
CA VAL A 112 1.49 -0.87 -6.86
C VAL A 112 2.20 -0.22 -8.06
N PRO A 113 1.56 0.01 -9.22
CA PRO A 113 2.23 0.65 -10.34
C PRO A 113 2.50 2.15 -10.11
N ALA A 114 1.69 2.82 -9.28
CA ALA A 114 1.86 4.25 -9.02
C ALA A 114 3.01 4.56 -8.05
N LEU A 115 3.11 3.82 -6.95
CA LEU A 115 4.09 4.10 -5.88
C LEU A 115 5.23 3.07 -5.81
N GLY A 116 5.05 1.86 -6.32
CA GLY A 116 6.08 0.80 -6.30
C GLY A 116 7.35 1.14 -7.07
N VAL A 117 7.25 2.03 -8.04
CA VAL A 117 8.39 2.49 -8.86
C VAL A 117 9.30 3.49 -8.14
N TYR A 118 8.85 4.16 -7.07
CA TYR A 118 9.66 5.16 -6.38
C TYR A 118 10.93 4.58 -5.75
N GLY A 119 10.90 3.34 -5.28
CA GLY A 119 12.10 2.68 -4.76
C GLY A 119 13.23 2.61 -5.79
N PRO A 120 13.00 2.03 -6.98
CA PRO A 120 13.97 1.98 -8.05
C PRO A 120 14.36 3.35 -8.64
N GLU A 121 13.43 4.31 -8.72
CA GLU A 121 13.65 5.59 -9.40
C GLU A 121 14.35 6.64 -8.55
N LEU A 122 14.14 6.63 -7.23
CA LEU A 122 14.66 7.68 -6.35
C LEU A 122 16.09 7.42 -5.83
N PHE A 123 16.66 6.25 -6.12
CA PHE A 123 18.02 5.90 -5.68
C PHE A 123 18.91 5.53 -6.85
N PRO A 124 20.16 6.03 -6.87
CA PRO A 124 21.17 5.61 -7.83
C PRO A 124 21.44 4.10 -7.70
N THR A 125 21.88 3.48 -8.78
CA THR A 125 22.05 2.03 -8.89
C THR A 125 22.90 1.44 -7.75
N SER A 126 23.96 2.14 -7.34
CA SER A 126 24.88 1.72 -6.28
C SER A 126 24.24 1.66 -4.87
N LEU A 127 23.20 2.46 -4.60
CA LEU A 127 22.54 2.54 -3.29
C LEU A 127 21.19 1.82 -3.25
N ARG A 128 20.61 1.49 -4.41
CA ARG A 128 19.25 0.97 -4.55
C ARG A 128 18.98 -0.28 -3.72
N GLY A 129 19.89 -1.26 -3.76
CA GLY A 129 19.74 -2.50 -3.00
C GLY A 129 19.70 -2.28 -1.49
N ARG A 130 20.62 -1.47 -0.97
CA ARG A 130 20.70 -1.17 0.48
C ARG A 130 19.49 -0.35 0.95
N ALA A 131 19.10 0.65 0.19
CA ALA A 131 17.93 1.48 0.49
C ALA A 131 16.65 0.64 0.53
N ASN A 132 16.38 -0.15 -0.51
CA ASN A 132 15.19 -1.00 -0.58
C ASN A 132 15.18 -2.08 0.51
N GLY A 133 16.33 -2.69 0.83
CA GLY A 133 16.45 -3.65 1.93
C GLY A 133 16.08 -3.03 3.28
N THR A 134 16.58 -1.84 3.58
CA THR A 134 16.26 -1.15 4.84
C THR A 134 14.81 -0.67 4.89
N ILE A 135 14.25 -0.18 3.76
CA ILE A 135 12.81 0.16 3.65
C ILE A 135 11.95 -1.07 3.92
N ALA A 136 12.33 -2.25 3.39
CA ALA A 136 11.63 -3.50 3.63
C ALA A 136 11.65 -3.90 5.12
N ILE A 137 12.76 -3.71 5.84
CA ILE A 137 12.84 -3.95 7.29
C ILE A 137 11.84 -3.06 8.04
N LEU A 138 11.74 -1.77 7.68
CA LEU A 138 10.79 -0.85 8.30
C LEU A 138 9.34 -1.21 7.97
N ALA A 139 9.05 -1.67 6.74
CA ALA A 139 7.74 -2.19 6.39
C ALA A 139 7.37 -3.44 7.22
N VAL A 140 8.30 -4.40 7.38
CA VAL A 140 8.09 -5.57 8.24
C VAL A 140 7.85 -5.15 9.69
N THR A 141 8.61 -4.19 10.21
CA THR A 141 8.40 -3.65 11.56
C THR A 141 6.99 -3.04 11.69
N GLY A 142 6.53 -2.27 10.69
CA GLY A 142 5.16 -1.76 10.63
C GLY A 142 4.12 -2.88 10.62
N SER A 143 4.36 -3.95 9.86
CA SER A 143 3.48 -5.13 9.83
C SER A 143 3.36 -5.80 11.19
N VAL A 144 4.47 -6.03 11.88
CA VAL A 144 4.50 -6.66 13.21
C VAL A 144 3.75 -5.80 14.23
N ILE A 145 4.01 -4.49 14.26
CA ILE A 145 3.32 -3.57 15.15
C ILE A 145 1.83 -3.51 14.80
N GLY A 146 1.49 -3.40 13.52
CA GLY A 146 0.12 -3.35 13.05
C GLY A 146 -0.69 -4.58 13.44
N LEU A 147 -0.13 -5.79 13.26
CA LEU A 147 -0.78 -7.04 13.66
C LEU A 147 -1.00 -7.12 15.17
N ASN A 148 0.01 -6.76 15.97
CA ASN A 148 -0.14 -6.77 17.43
C ASN A 148 -1.19 -5.77 17.91
N VAL A 149 -1.18 -4.54 17.35
CA VAL A 149 -2.16 -3.51 17.70
C VAL A 149 -3.57 -3.92 17.25
N ALA A 150 -3.71 -4.45 16.02
CA ALA A 150 -5.00 -4.92 15.51
C ALA A 150 -5.57 -6.05 16.36
N GLY A 151 -4.76 -7.06 16.68
CA GLY A 151 -5.18 -8.18 17.54
C GLY A 151 -5.65 -7.68 18.91
N HIS A 152 -4.83 -6.86 19.58
CA HIS A 152 -5.18 -6.31 20.89
C HIS A 152 -6.47 -5.45 20.87
N LEU A 153 -6.64 -4.64 19.83
CA LEU A 153 -7.86 -3.82 19.67
C LEU A 153 -9.08 -4.70 19.35
N THR A 154 -8.92 -5.74 18.54
CA THR A 154 -9.98 -6.71 18.22
C THR A 154 -10.42 -7.45 19.48
N ASP A 155 -9.48 -7.93 20.29
CA ASP A 155 -9.78 -8.57 21.58
C ASP A 155 -10.54 -7.63 22.53
N ARG A 156 -10.16 -6.36 22.55
CA ARG A 156 -10.76 -5.37 23.45
C ARG A 156 -12.13 -4.88 22.99
N TRP A 157 -12.33 -4.73 21.68
CA TRP A 157 -13.55 -4.17 21.09
C TRP A 157 -14.51 -5.24 20.55
N GLY A 158 -14.06 -6.50 20.50
CA GLY A 158 -14.85 -7.65 20.08
C GLY A 158 -15.08 -7.74 18.57
N SER A 159 -14.41 -6.90 17.75
CA SER A 159 -14.55 -6.92 16.29
C SER A 159 -13.32 -6.31 15.59
N LEU A 160 -12.99 -6.87 14.42
CA LEU A 160 -11.91 -6.39 13.57
C LEU A 160 -12.22 -5.04 12.90
N GLY A 161 -13.49 -4.74 12.63
CA GLY A 161 -13.88 -3.51 11.94
C GLY A 161 -13.38 -2.22 12.61
N PRO A 162 -13.71 -1.96 13.88
CA PRO A 162 -13.20 -0.81 14.64
C PRO A 162 -11.66 -0.78 14.74
N ALA A 163 -11.02 -1.96 14.89
CA ALA A 163 -9.56 -2.05 14.96
C ALA A 163 -8.89 -1.58 13.67
N LEU A 164 -9.38 -2.03 12.51
CA LEU A 164 -8.90 -1.57 11.21
C LEU A 164 -9.24 -0.09 10.96
N ALA A 165 -10.41 0.38 11.40
CA ALA A 165 -10.75 1.80 11.32
C ALA A 165 -9.74 2.68 12.08
N ALA A 166 -9.32 2.27 13.26
CA ALA A 166 -8.29 2.97 14.03
C ALA A 166 -6.92 2.96 13.32
N LEU A 167 -6.52 1.81 12.76
CA LEU A 167 -5.26 1.67 12.04
C LEU A 167 -5.23 2.37 10.67
N SER A 168 -6.40 2.72 10.13
CA SER A 168 -6.50 3.45 8.84
C SER A 168 -5.82 4.81 8.86
N ILE A 169 -5.53 5.37 10.04
CA ILE A 169 -4.76 6.60 10.19
C ILE A 169 -3.37 6.48 9.56
N GLY A 170 -2.75 5.30 9.57
CA GLY A 170 -1.44 5.05 8.97
C GLY A 170 -1.42 5.34 7.47
N PRO A 171 -2.19 4.61 6.63
CA PRO A 171 -2.25 4.89 5.20
C PRO A 171 -2.80 6.28 4.86
N LEU A 172 -3.68 6.87 5.67
CA LEU A 172 -4.14 8.25 5.45
C LEU A 172 -3.01 9.26 5.64
N LEU A 173 -2.18 9.09 6.68
CA LEU A 173 -0.97 9.90 6.87
C LEU A 173 0.04 9.66 5.74
N MET A 174 0.20 8.41 5.29
CA MET A 174 1.04 8.12 4.13
C MET A 174 0.54 8.85 2.88
N ALA A 175 -0.76 8.83 2.59
CA ALA A 175 -1.32 9.53 1.44
C ALA A 175 -1.06 11.05 1.51
N ALA A 176 -1.18 11.65 2.70
CA ALA A 176 -0.81 13.04 2.92
C ALA A 176 0.68 13.30 2.66
N LEU A 177 1.58 12.43 3.15
CA LEU A 177 3.01 12.51 2.85
C LEU A 177 3.30 12.41 1.35
N VAL A 178 2.65 11.48 0.65
CA VAL A 178 2.77 11.32 -0.80
C VAL A 178 2.36 12.60 -1.51
N LEU A 179 1.22 13.18 -1.16
CA LEU A 179 0.72 14.39 -1.81
C LEU A 179 1.56 15.64 -1.50
N LEU A 180 2.17 15.73 -0.33
CA LEU A 180 2.86 16.95 0.12
C LEU A 180 4.36 16.93 -0.16
N LYS A 181 5.00 15.76 -0.11
CA LYS A 181 6.47 15.65 -0.06
C LYS A 181 7.10 14.85 -1.19
N PHE A 182 6.35 13.94 -1.83
CA PHE A 182 6.94 13.13 -2.89
C PHE A 182 7.11 13.95 -4.17
N PRO A 183 8.22 13.76 -4.91
CA PRO A 183 8.37 14.36 -6.23
C PRO A 183 7.42 13.67 -7.22
N GLU A 184 6.93 14.43 -8.21
CA GLU A 184 6.26 13.81 -9.35
C GLU A 184 7.33 13.27 -10.32
N THR A 185 7.31 11.96 -10.55
CA THR A 185 8.29 11.28 -11.41
C THR A 185 7.72 10.87 -12.76
N ALA A 186 6.40 11.04 -12.98
CA ALA A 186 5.80 10.79 -14.29
C ALA A 186 6.44 11.68 -15.37
N HIS A 187 6.78 11.09 -16.52
CA HIS A 187 7.42 11.77 -17.67
C HIS A 187 8.83 12.34 -17.41
N ARG A 188 9.55 11.89 -16.36
CA ARG A 188 10.95 12.24 -16.13
C ARG A 188 11.86 11.07 -16.44
N GLU A 189 12.98 11.34 -17.09
CA GLU A 189 14.02 10.34 -17.33
C GLU A 189 14.75 10.00 -16.02
N LEU A 190 15.18 8.73 -15.88
CA LEU A 190 15.91 8.25 -14.69
C LEU A 190 17.20 9.03 -14.45
N GLU A 191 17.86 9.44 -15.53
CA GLU A 191 19.10 10.24 -15.54
C GLU A 191 18.88 11.68 -15.04
N GLU A 192 17.67 12.22 -15.14
CA GLU A 192 17.31 13.52 -14.56
C GLU A 192 17.10 13.42 -13.05
N LEU A 193 16.58 12.28 -12.59
CA LEU A 193 16.33 12.01 -11.18
C LEU A 193 17.60 11.63 -10.41
N ASN A 194 18.55 10.99 -11.10
CA ASN A 194 19.83 10.53 -10.56
C ASN A 194 20.99 10.89 -11.50
N PRO A 195 21.46 12.15 -11.49
CA PRO A 195 22.55 12.60 -12.37
C PRO A 195 23.87 11.86 -12.16
N GLU A 196 24.02 11.18 -11.04
CA GLU A 196 25.21 10.40 -10.68
C GLU A 196 25.34 9.14 -11.57
N ASP A 197 24.24 8.55 -12.03
CA ASP A 197 24.24 7.39 -12.92
C ASP A 197 24.76 7.72 -14.35
N ARG A 198 24.84 9.01 -14.73
CA ARG A 198 25.45 9.46 -16.00
C ARG A 198 26.98 9.35 -16.02
N LEU A 199 27.59 9.48 -14.85
CA LEU A 199 29.06 9.47 -14.74
C LEU A 199 29.65 8.06 -14.82
N ASP A 200 28.83 7.03 -14.60
CA ASP A 200 29.25 5.63 -14.65
C ASP A 200 29.05 4.96 -16.04
N GLN A 201 28.54 5.70 -17.05
CA GLN A 201 28.46 5.18 -18.41
C GLN A 201 29.81 5.34 -19.11
N PRO A 202 30.38 4.28 -19.69
CA PRO A 202 31.57 4.42 -20.53
C PRO A 202 31.24 5.34 -21.71
N ILE A 203 32.06 6.37 -21.87
CA ILE A 203 31.99 7.27 -23.04
C ILE A 203 32.15 6.40 -24.31
N PRO A 204 31.23 6.51 -25.30
CA PRO A 204 31.27 5.69 -26.50
C PRO A 204 32.54 5.89 -27.35
#